data_4591e84f23891011b935201ba8c3aa7a
#
_entry.id   4591e84f23891011b935201ba8c3aa7a
#
_cell.length_a   1.000
_cell.length_b   1.000
_cell.length_c   1.000
_cell.angle_alpha   90.00
_cell.angle_beta   90.00
_cell.angle_gamma   90.00
#
_symmetry.space_group_name_H-M   'P 1'
#
loop_
_entity.id
_entity.type
_entity.pdbx_description
1 polymer ?
#
loop_
_entity_poly.entity_id
_entity_poly.type
_entity_poly.pdbx_seq_one_letter_code
_entity_poly.pdbx_strand_id
1 'polypeptide(L)'
;LALWELLGDPVDGLRWAGALLRAHGEVLPVSRVPLTIGGDVLSAGPDGRLRTRCVEGQVALAVAAFEGRVTDVRLSPSDAPATPEALSAIELADWVVLGPGSLYTSVLPHLLMPEVRSALAATTARRLMVLNLRTGDQETTGLAHADHLKVLRSYAPDLRLDVVIADVDAVTDRAAVEAEAARMGARVAFSRVSSAQDPQVHDPLRLAVAIDEAMTH
;
A
#
# COMPACT_ATOMS: atom_id res chain seq x y z
N LEU A 1 -2.17 18.17 -14.47
CA LEU A 1 -1.69 19.44 -13.87
C LEU A 1 -2.64 20.58 -14.21
N ALA A 2 -2.98 20.80 -15.48
CA ALA A 2 -3.77 21.94 -15.91
C ALA A 2 -5.18 22.05 -15.28
N LEU A 3 -5.86 20.96 -14.90
CA LEU A 3 -7.22 21.06 -14.35
C LEU A 3 -7.24 21.61 -12.92
N TRP A 4 -6.39 21.14 -12.04
CA TRP A 4 -6.34 21.67 -10.67
C TRP A 4 -5.66 23.05 -10.56
N GLU A 5 -4.77 23.39 -11.50
CA GLU A 5 -4.26 24.75 -11.63
C GLU A 5 -5.37 25.74 -12.04
N LEU A 6 -6.27 25.31 -12.96
CA LEU A 6 -7.41 26.11 -13.41
C LEU A 6 -8.50 26.23 -12.35
N LEU A 7 -8.76 25.16 -11.60
CA LEU A 7 -9.85 25.10 -10.62
C LEU A 7 -9.41 25.52 -9.21
N GLY A 8 -8.09 25.58 -8.95
CA GLY A 8 -7.53 25.97 -7.67
C GLY A 8 -7.66 24.91 -6.56
N ASP A 9 -8.26 23.76 -6.85
CA ASP A 9 -8.41 22.63 -5.92
C ASP A 9 -8.14 21.28 -6.61
N PRO A 10 -7.28 20.42 -6.04
CA PRO A 10 -6.96 19.13 -6.64
C PRO A 10 -8.14 18.14 -6.60
N VAL A 11 -9.04 18.22 -5.61
CA VAL A 11 -10.23 17.37 -5.53
C VAL A 11 -11.18 17.69 -6.68
N ASP A 12 -11.45 18.96 -6.91
CA ASP A 12 -12.28 19.40 -8.02
C ASP A 12 -11.64 19.05 -9.36
N GLY A 13 -10.32 19.20 -9.49
CA GLY A 13 -9.59 18.79 -10.67
C GLY A 13 -9.73 17.31 -10.99
N LEU A 14 -9.65 16.44 -9.97
CA LEU A 14 -9.84 15.00 -10.12
C LEU A 14 -11.31 14.62 -10.42
N ARG A 15 -12.29 15.29 -9.81
CA ARG A 15 -13.72 15.11 -10.11
C ARG A 15 -14.02 15.43 -11.57
N TRP A 16 -13.52 16.55 -12.06
CA TRP A 16 -13.68 16.91 -13.48
C TRP A 16 -13.01 15.92 -14.43
N ALA A 17 -11.80 15.47 -14.09
CA ALA A 17 -11.12 14.43 -14.87
C ALA A 17 -11.93 13.13 -14.88
N GLY A 18 -12.44 12.69 -13.73
CA GLY A 18 -13.32 11.53 -13.61
C GLY A 18 -14.58 11.65 -14.47
N ALA A 19 -15.25 12.81 -14.44
CA ALA A 19 -16.44 13.07 -15.26
C ALA A 19 -16.14 13.01 -16.76
N LEU A 20 -15.02 13.61 -17.20
CA LEU A 20 -14.60 13.56 -18.61
C LEU A 20 -14.27 12.13 -19.07
N LEU A 21 -13.70 11.33 -18.22
CA LEU A 21 -13.36 9.92 -18.48
C LEU A 21 -14.54 8.96 -18.25
N ARG A 22 -15.69 9.46 -17.79
CA ARG A 22 -16.84 8.66 -17.37
C ARG A 22 -16.45 7.58 -16.36
N ALA A 23 -15.56 7.91 -15.42
CA ALA A 23 -15.14 6.99 -14.38
C ALA A 23 -16.32 6.64 -13.46
N HIS A 24 -16.40 5.37 -13.08
CA HIS A 24 -17.27 4.94 -11.99
C HIS A 24 -16.48 5.04 -10.67
N GLY A 25 -16.97 5.85 -9.75
CA GLY A 25 -16.28 6.15 -8.50
C GLY A 25 -15.46 7.44 -8.56
N GLU A 26 -14.88 7.81 -7.42
CA GLU A 26 -14.10 9.03 -7.25
C GLU A 26 -12.62 8.70 -7.00
N VAL A 27 -11.75 9.54 -7.52
CA VAL A 27 -10.33 9.58 -7.16
C VAL A 27 -10.13 10.75 -6.20
N LEU A 28 -9.72 10.45 -4.99
CA LEU A 28 -9.54 11.44 -3.93
C LEU A 28 -8.06 11.52 -3.54
N PRO A 29 -7.45 12.72 -3.53
CA PRO A 29 -6.11 12.88 -2.99
C PRO A 29 -6.16 12.72 -1.48
N VAL A 30 -5.20 12.02 -0.92
CA VAL A 30 -5.14 11.81 0.53
C VAL A 30 -4.82 13.10 1.28
N SER A 31 -4.14 14.06 0.64
CA SER A 31 -3.84 15.40 1.15
C SER A 31 -3.86 16.43 0.01
N ARG A 32 -4.17 17.66 0.34
CA ARG A 32 -3.98 18.84 -0.55
C ARG A 32 -2.57 19.40 -0.45
N VAL A 33 -1.84 19.06 0.60
CA VAL A 33 -0.43 19.46 0.78
C VAL A 33 0.46 18.49 -0.01
N PRO A 34 1.40 19.01 -0.82
CA PRO A 34 2.38 18.17 -1.47
C PRO A 34 3.19 17.35 -0.44
N LEU A 35 3.26 16.05 -0.65
CA LEU A 35 3.98 15.13 0.23
C LEU A 35 5.22 14.60 -0.48
N THR A 36 6.34 14.58 0.24
CA THR A 36 7.55 13.91 -0.19
C THR A 36 7.79 12.70 0.70
N ILE A 37 8.00 11.53 0.09
CA ILE A 37 8.41 10.33 0.81
C ILE A 37 9.93 10.30 0.90
N GLY A 38 10.45 9.93 2.06
CA GLY A 38 11.86 9.65 2.29
C GLY A 38 12.04 8.39 3.12
N GLY A 39 13.27 7.93 3.22
CA GLY A 39 13.57 6.73 4.00
C GLY A 39 15.06 6.58 4.28
N ASP A 40 15.36 5.66 5.18
CA ASP A 40 16.71 5.24 5.49
C ASP A 40 16.99 3.88 4.86
N VAL A 41 18.08 3.80 4.12
CA VAL A 41 18.48 2.58 3.40
C VAL A 41 19.82 2.10 3.93
N LEU A 42 19.86 0.88 4.42
CA LEU A 42 21.06 0.19 4.88
C LEU A 42 21.68 -0.58 3.72
N SER A 43 22.86 -0.19 3.29
CA SER A 43 23.58 -0.82 2.18
C SER A 43 25.06 -1.03 2.53
N ALA A 44 25.72 -1.96 1.84
CA ALA A 44 27.15 -2.14 1.95
C ALA A 44 27.91 -1.07 1.15
N GLY A 45 28.81 -0.37 1.78
CA GLY A 45 29.74 0.53 1.11
C GLY A 45 30.82 -0.23 0.33
N PRO A 46 31.65 0.50 -0.45
CA PRO A 46 32.76 -0.10 -1.21
C PRO A 46 33.78 -0.87 -0.36
N ASP A 47 33.85 -0.54 0.93
CA ASP A 47 34.70 -1.19 1.93
C ASP A 47 34.02 -2.39 2.61
N GLY A 48 32.83 -2.81 2.15
CA GLY A 48 32.02 -3.89 2.72
C GLY A 48 31.34 -3.54 4.05
N ARG A 49 31.52 -2.33 4.57
CA ARG A 49 30.85 -1.92 5.81
C ARG A 49 29.42 -1.47 5.54
N LEU A 50 28.50 -1.89 6.40
CA LEU A 50 27.12 -1.43 6.35
C LEU A 50 27.04 0.05 6.74
N ARG A 51 26.33 0.83 5.94
CA ARG A 51 26.07 2.25 6.16
C ARG A 51 24.61 2.56 5.90
N THR A 52 24.03 3.40 6.76
CA THR A 52 22.69 3.94 6.54
C THR A 52 22.80 5.23 5.74
N ARG A 53 22.02 5.32 4.69
CA ARG A 53 21.89 6.52 3.84
C ARG A 53 20.45 7.01 3.90
N CYS A 54 20.26 8.28 4.23
CA CYS A 54 18.99 8.97 4.12
C CYS A 54 18.73 9.31 2.65
N VAL A 55 17.53 9.03 2.17
CA VAL A 55 17.09 9.24 0.79
C VAL A 55 15.75 9.95 0.79
N GLU A 56 15.58 10.96 -0.05
CA GLU A 56 14.33 11.69 -0.21
C GLU A 56 13.82 11.62 -1.64
N GLY A 57 12.51 11.47 -1.79
CA GLY A 57 11.82 11.34 -3.06
C GLY A 57 11.51 9.89 -3.44
N GLN A 58 10.33 9.69 -4.01
CA GLN A 58 9.79 8.36 -4.35
C GLN A 58 10.74 7.57 -5.28
N VAL A 59 11.20 8.21 -6.36
CA VAL A 59 12.10 7.57 -7.33
C VAL A 59 13.45 7.24 -6.70
N ALA A 60 14.00 8.18 -5.91
CA ALA A 60 15.28 7.98 -5.25
C ALA A 60 15.21 6.85 -4.21
N LEU A 61 14.10 6.76 -3.45
CA LEU A 61 13.88 5.69 -2.48
C LEU A 61 13.71 4.34 -3.19
N ALA A 62 12.95 4.29 -4.27
CA ALA A 62 12.78 3.08 -5.07
C ALA A 62 14.13 2.59 -5.64
N VAL A 63 14.94 3.48 -6.20
CA VAL A 63 16.29 3.14 -6.69
C VAL A 63 17.20 2.66 -5.56
N ALA A 64 17.23 3.37 -4.42
CA ALA A 64 18.08 3.02 -3.31
C ALA A 64 17.71 1.66 -2.67
N ALA A 65 16.45 1.29 -2.75
CA ALA A 65 15.96 0.00 -2.26
C ALA A 65 16.45 -1.21 -3.07
N PHE A 66 16.91 -1.01 -4.32
CA PHE A 66 17.64 -2.05 -5.07
C PHE A 66 19.06 -2.28 -4.55
N GLU A 67 19.67 -1.24 -3.96
CA GLU A 67 21.05 -1.26 -3.50
C GLU A 67 21.18 -1.68 -2.04
N GLY A 68 20.06 -1.69 -1.29
CA GLY A 68 20.06 -1.96 0.13
C GLY A 68 18.69 -2.24 0.70
N ARG A 69 18.64 -2.43 2.02
CA ARG A 69 17.39 -2.68 2.74
C ARG A 69 16.83 -1.37 3.29
N VAL A 70 15.58 -1.05 2.95
CA VAL A 70 14.83 0.04 3.58
C VAL A 70 14.59 -0.30 5.05
N THR A 71 15.01 0.57 5.94
CA THR A 71 14.91 0.38 7.40
C THR A 71 13.92 1.32 8.05
N ASP A 72 13.67 2.46 7.43
CA ASP A 72 12.67 3.43 7.87
C ASP A 72 12.08 4.16 6.67
N VAL A 73 10.81 4.57 6.78
CA VAL A 73 10.09 5.37 5.78
C VAL A 73 9.33 6.48 6.48
N ARG A 74 9.36 7.69 5.91
CA ARG A 74 8.70 8.87 6.47
C ARG A 74 8.11 9.77 5.39
N LEU A 75 7.12 10.57 5.75
CA LEU A 75 6.57 11.63 4.91
C LEU A 75 7.05 12.99 5.39
N SER A 76 7.21 13.89 4.46
CA SER A 76 7.47 15.32 4.72
C SER A 76 6.46 16.18 3.96
N PRO A 77 5.74 17.08 4.64
CA PRO A 77 5.64 17.22 6.10
C PRO A 77 4.93 16.01 6.75
N SER A 78 5.34 15.65 7.97
CA SER A 78 4.83 14.48 8.71
C SER A 78 3.45 14.70 9.32
N ASP A 79 3.02 15.95 9.41
CA ASP A 79 1.77 16.43 10.00
C ASP A 79 0.80 16.98 8.95
N ALA A 80 1.01 16.67 7.67
CA ALA A 80 0.11 17.11 6.61
C ALA A 80 -1.32 16.63 6.88
N PRO A 81 -2.31 17.52 6.78
CA PRO A 81 -3.70 17.15 7.02
C PRO A 81 -4.21 16.24 5.89
N ALA A 82 -5.01 15.26 6.26
CA ALA A 82 -5.76 14.48 5.29
C ALA A 82 -6.92 15.29 4.71
N THR A 83 -7.35 14.98 3.48
CA THR A 83 -8.54 15.61 2.92
C THR A 83 -9.79 15.09 3.63
N PRO A 84 -10.74 15.97 3.98
CA PRO A 84 -12.02 15.54 4.57
C PRO A 84 -12.75 14.51 3.70
N GLU A 85 -12.64 14.65 2.38
CA GLU A 85 -13.27 13.74 1.42
C GLU A 85 -12.68 12.32 1.50
N ALA A 86 -11.36 12.19 1.65
CA ALA A 86 -10.72 10.88 1.83
C ALA A 86 -11.10 10.25 3.18
N LEU A 87 -11.12 11.04 4.26
CA LEU A 87 -11.54 10.56 5.58
C LEU A 87 -13.00 10.11 5.57
N SER A 88 -13.90 10.90 4.96
CA SER A 88 -15.31 10.55 4.83
C SER A 88 -15.51 9.28 3.99
N ALA A 89 -14.74 9.12 2.90
CA ALA A 89 -14.81 7.91 2.09
C ALA A 89 -14.40 6.65 2.88
N ILE A 90 -13.39 6.76 3.76
CA ILE A 90 -13.01 5.64 4.64
C ILE A 90 -14.10 5.36 5.68
N GLU A 91 -14.69 6.40 6.26
CA GLU A 91 -15.73 6.28 7.29
C GLU A 91 -17.01 5.63 6.76
N LEU A 92 -17.42 6.00 5.54
CA LEU A 92 -18.67 5.55 4.91
C LEU A 92 -18.52 4.25 4.12
N ALA A 93 -17.33 3.70 4.00
CA ALA A 93 -17.10 2.48 3.25
C ALA A 93 -17.67 1.25 3.96
N ASP A 94 -18.17 0.27 3.19
CA ASP A 94 -18.43 -1.09 3.66
C ASP A 94 -17.13 -1.90 3.70
N TRP A 95 -16.24 -1.64 2.73
CA TRP A 95 -14.93 -2.27 2.61
C TRP A 95 -13.85 -1.26 2.27
N VAL A 96 -12.70 -1.40 2.91
CA VAL A 96 -11.47 -0.73 2.54
C VAL A 96 -10.50 -1.76 1.97
N VAL A 97 -10.02 -1.53 0.75
CA VAL A 97 -9.07 -2.42 0.08
C VAL A 97 -7.71 -1.76 0.03
N LEU A 98 -6.72 -2.39 0.67
CA LEU A 98 -5.31 -2.07 0.47
C LEU A 98 -4.85 -2.88 -0.74
N GLY A 99 -4.80 -2.22 -1.90
CA GLY A 99 -4.48 -2.85 -3.18
C GLY A 99 -3.02 -3.28 -3.28
N PRO A 100 -2.71 -4.12 -4.29
CA PRO A 100 -1.34 -4.43 -4.60
C PRO A 100 -0.61 -3.19 -5.10
N GLY A 101 0.65 -3.05 -4.71
CA GLY A 101 1.50 -1.91 -5.07
C GLY A 101 2.78 -1.96 -4.24
N SER A 102 3.71 -1.07 -4.54
CA SER A 102 4.92 -0.96 -3.73
C SER A 102 4.57 -0.75 -2.25
N LEU A 103 5.14 -1.60 -1.39
CA LEU A 103 4.89 -1.52 0.04
C LEU A 103 5.28 -0.14 0.60
N TYR A 104 6.47 0.32 0.25
CA TYR A 104 7.04 1.55 0.80
C TYR A 104 6.50 2.81 0.13
N THR A 105 6.30 2.80 -1.18
CA THR A 105 5.97 4.02 -1.93
C THR A 105 4.49 4.14 -2.32
N SER A 106 3.69 3.07 -2.14
CA SER A 106 2.27 3.09 -2.47
C SER A 106 1.35 2.76 -1.28
N VAL A 107 1.72 1.80 -0.42
CA VAL A 107 0.87 1.37 0.69
C VAL A 107 1.17 2.18 1.96
N LEU A 108 2.43 2.20 2.40
CA LEU A 108 2.81 2.88 3.64
C LEU A 108 2.55 4.39 3.67
N PRO A 109 2.65 5.16 2.58
CA PRO A 109 2.37 6.60 2.63
C PRO A 109 1.00 6.94 3.24
N HIS A 110 -0.03 6.16 2.94
CA HIS A 110 -1.36 6.36 3.53
C HIS A 110 -1.37 6.10 5.04
N LEU A 111 -0.60 5.12 5.51
CA LEU A 111 -0.52 4.73 6.93
C LEU A 111 0.43 5.63 7.73
N LEU A 112 1.33 6.34 7.07
CA LEU A 112 2.21 7.33 7.68
C LEU A 112 1.47 8.63 8.02
N MET A 113 0.30 8.89 7.41
CA MET A 113 -0.55 10.01 7.76
C MET A 113 -1.38 9.70 9.01
N PRO A 114 -1.21 10.46 10.13
CA PRO A 114 -1.87 10.12 11.40
C PRO A 114 -3.40 10.06 11.32
N GLU A 115 -4.02 11.02 10.60
CA GLU A 115 -5.48 11.08 10.47
C GLU A 115 -6.03 9.90 9.65
N VAL A 116 -5.36 9.53 8.53
CA VAL A 116 -5.75 8.39 7.70
C VAL A 116 -5.60 7.08 8.49
N ARG A 117 -4.47 6.91 9.20
CA ARG A 117 -4.25 5.73 10.06
C ARG A 117 -5.32 5.63 11.15
N SER A 118 -5.66 6.75 11.79
CA SER A 118 -6.71 6.78 12.81
C SER A 118 -8.08 6.46 12.22
N ALA A 119 -8.43 6.99 11.06
CA ALA A 119 -9.66 6.67 10.35
C ALA A 119 -9.73 5.17 9.98
N LEU A 120 -8.64 4.61 9.46
CA LEU A 120 -8.56 3.18 9.12
C LEU A 120 -8.66 2.27 10.36
N ALA A 121 -8.16 2.71 11.52
CA ALA A 121 -8.28 1.95 12.76
C ALA A 121 -9.70 2.03 13.36
N ALA A 122 -10.37 3.19 13.21
CA ALA A 122 -11.67 3.46 13.82
C ALA A 122 -12.87 3.03 12.96
N THR A 123 -12.72 2.93 11.64
CA THR A 123 -13.83 2.57 10.75
C THR A 123 -14.42 1.20 11.05
N THR A 124 -15.74 1.09 10.89
CA THR A 124 -16.48 -0.18 10.94
C THR A 124 -16.37 -0.97 9.64
N ALA A 125 -15.83 -0.38 8.58
CA ALA A 125 -15.57 -1.05 7.31
C ALA A 125 -14.69 -2.29 7.51
N ARG A 126 -14.99 -3.37 6.79
CA ARG A 126 -14.07 -4.52 6.69
C ARG A 126 -12.86 -4.15 5.86
N ARG A 127 -11.71 -4.71 6.18
CA ARG A 127 -10.42 -4.36 5.53
C ARG A 127 -9.81 -5.57 4.88
N LEU A 128 -9.59 -5.43 3.58
CA LEU A 128 -8.97 -6.45 2.74
C LEU A 128 -7.62 -5.95 2.23
N MET A 129 -6.60 -6.79 2.29
CA MET A 129 -5.30 -6.52 1.68
C MET A 129 -5.00 -7.54 0.59
N VAL A 130 -4.52 -7.06 -0.55
CA VAL A 130 -3.99 -7.92 -1.62
C VAL A 130 -2.47 -7.89 -1.54
N LEU A 131 -1.83 -9.05 -1.33
CA LEU A 131 -0.38 -9.15 -1.33
C LEU A 131 0.17 -9.06 -2.76
N ASN A 132 1.34 -8.48 -2.89
CA ASN A 132 2.07 -8.49 -4.15
C ASN A 132 2.43 -9.92 -4.56
N LEU A 133 2.47 -10.18 -5.85
CA LEU A 133 2.90 -11.48 -6.40
C LEU A 133 4.40 -11.70 -6.22
N ARG A 134 5.18 -10.63 -6.22
CA ARG A 134 6.63 -10.68 -6.06
C ARG A 134 7.05 -10.07 -4.73
N THR A 135 8.03 -10.73 -4.14
CA THR A 135 8.75 -10.25 -2.96
C THR A 135 10.24 -10.33 -3.26
N GLY A 136 11.00 -9.43 -2.67
CA GLY A 136 12.44 -9.43 -2.86
C GLY A 136 12.93 -8.74 -4.12
N ASP A 137 12.04 -8.20 -4.93
CA ASP A 137 12.39 -7.36 -6.07
C ASP A 137 12.29 -5.88 -5.70
N GLN A 138 13.18 -5.07 -6.28
CA GLN A 138 13.12 -3.63 -6.11
C GLN A 138 13.18 -3.20 -4.63
N GLU A 139 12.14 -2.55 -4.16
CA GLU A 139 12.06 -1.93 -2.82
C GLU A 139 12.02 -2.93 -1.66
N THR A 140 11.72 -4.20 -1.92
CA THR A 140 11.55 -5.23 -0.89
C THR A 140 12.59 -6.34 -0.97
N THR A 141 13.80 -6.03 -1.45
CA THR A 141 14.89 -6.99 -1.57
C THR A 141 15.12 -7.74 -0.24
N GLY A 142 15.04 -9.06 -0.30
CA GLY A 142 15.21 -9.94 0.85
C GLY A 142 14.00 -10.10 1.77
N LEU A 143 12.85 -9.47 1.47
CA LEU A 143 11.61 -9.70 2.20
C LEU A 143 10.82 -10.87 1.60
N ALA A 144 10.26 -11.72 2.46
CA ALA A 144 9.23 -12.69 2.08
C ALA A 144 7.83 -12.05 2.19
N HIS A 145 6.79 -12.74 1.68
CA HIS A 145 5.40 -12.25 1.76
C HIS A 145 4.95 -11.97 3.19
N ALA A 146 5.33 -12.81 4.16
CA ALA A 146 5.07 -12.59 5.57
C ALA A 146 5.73 -11.32 6.12
N ASP A 147 6.90 -10.94 5.58
CA ASP A 147 7.60 -9.73 6.04
C ASP A 147 6.88 -8.45 5.60
N HIS A 148 6.15 -8.46 4.48
CA HIS A 148 5.29 -7.34 4.10
C HIS A 148 4.23 -7.05 5.17
N LEU A 149 3.60 -8.09 5.73
CA LEU A 149 2.64 -7.93 6.83
C LEU A 149 3.31 -7.47 8.13
N LYS A 150 4.52 -7.95 8.43
CA LYS A 150 5.30 -7.47 9.60
C LYS A 150 5.65 -5.99 9.47
N VAL A 151 6.10 -5.55 8.29
CA VAL A 151 6.39 -4.14 8.03
C VAL A 151 5.12 -3.31 8.17
N LEU A 152 4.02 -3.72 7.53
CA LEU A 152 2.73 -3.04 7.65
C LEU A 152 2.32 -2.85 9.12
N ARG A 153 2.37 -3.93 9.90
CA ARG A 153 2.04 -3.91 11.33
C ARG A 153 2.97 -3.03 12.16
N SER A 154 4.26 -2.91 11.79
CA SER A 154 5.19 -2.05 12.51
C SER A 154 4.88 -0.57 12.34
N TYR A 155 4.37 -0.15 11.17
CA TYR A 155 3.95 1.23 10.90
C TYR A 155 2.53 1.54 11.35
N ALA A 156 1.66 0.53 11.41
CA ALA A 156 0.26 0.68 11.80
C ALA A 156 -0.15 -0.45 12.78
N PRO A 157 0.32 -0.42 14.04
CA PRO A 157 0.08 -1.51 14.99
C PRO A 157 -1.39 -1.67 15.38
N ASP A 158 -2.18 -0.60 15.25
CA ASP A 158 -3.62 -0.60 15.56
C ASP A 158 -4.49 -1.00 14.36
N LEU A 159 -3.90 -1.14 13.17
CA LEU A 159 -4.62 -1.54 11.96
C LEU A 159 -5.00 -3.03 12.07
N ARG A 160 -6.29 -3.30 11.97
CA ARG A 160 -6.83 -4.64 11.82
C ARG A 160 -7.12 -4.90 10.35
N LEU A 161 -6.94 -6.13 9.93
CA LEU A 161 -7.38 -6.62 8.63
C LEU A 161 -8.38 -7.75 8.85
N ASP A 162 -9.34 -7.91 7.96
CA ASP A 162 -10.30 -9.01 7.99
C ASP A 162 -9.86 -10.12 7.05
N VAL A 163 -9.34 -9.75 5.87
CA VAL A 163 -8.89 -10.72 4.86
C VAL A 163 -7.58 -10.27 4.22
N VAL A 164 -6.69 -11.21 4.01
CA VAL A 164 -5.50 -11.06 3.16
C VAL A 164 -5.64 -12.00 1.97
N ILE A 165 -5.67 -11.47 0.74
CA ILE A 165 -5.60 -12.28 -0.48
C ILE A 165 -4.13 -12.48 -0.84
N ALA A 166 -3.75 -13.73 -1.04
CA ALA A 166 -2.41 -14.13 -1.42
C ALA A 166 -2.45 -15.12 -2.60
N ASP A 167 -1.52 -14.96 -3.55
CA ASP A 167 -1.45 -15.88 -4.68
C ASP A 167 -0.92 -17.25 -4.22
N VAL A 168 -1.62 -18.29 -4.62
CA VAL A 168 -1.36 -19.67 -4.22
C VAL A 168 -0.02 -20.22 -4.73
N ASP A 169 0.45 -19.73 -5.87
CA ASP A 169 1.67 -20.16 -6.53
C ASP A 169 2.86 -19.25 -6.17
N ALA A 170 2.61 -18.00 -5.82
CA ALA A 170 3.65 -17.02 -5.47
C ALA A 170 4.14 -17.17 -4.01
N VAL A 171 3.25 -17.53 -3.08
CA VAL A 171 3.60 -17.67 -1.66
C VAL A 171 4.29 -19.00 -1.39
N THR A 172 5.55 -18.95 -0.99
CA THR A 172 6.36 -20.13 -0.67
C THR A 172 6.16 -20.65 0.75
N ASP A 173 5.91 -19.75 1.71
CA ASP A 173 5.67 -20.09 3.12
C ASP A 173 4.29 -19.57 3.56
N ARG A 174 3.26 -20.40 3.32
CA ARG A 174 1.87 -20.09 3.66
C ARG A 174 1.67 -19.98 5.16
N ALA A 175 2.30 -20.84 5.94
CA ALA A 175 2.14 -20.83 7.39
C ALA A 175 2.67 -19.54 8.01
N ALA A 176 3.78 -19.01 7.51
CA ALA A 176 4.31 -17.71 7.95
C ALA A 176 3.35 -16.55 7.59
N VAL A 177 2.74 -16.57 6.39
CA VAL A 177 1.76 -15.56 5.98
C VAL A 177 0.51 -15.62 6.85
N GLU A 178 -0.03 -16.83 7.10
CA GLU A 178 -1.19 -17.03 7.98
C GLU A 178 -0.92 -16.56 9.41
N ALA A 179 0.28 -16.88 9.94
CA ALA A 179 0.66 -16.45 11.30
C ALA A 179 0.75 -14.92 11.43
N GLU A 180 1.31 -14.22 10.44
CA GLU A 180 1.38 -12.76 10.47
C GLU A 180 0.02 -12.11 10.22
N ALA A 181 -0.80 -12.64 9.30
CA ALA A 181 -2.16 -12.19 9.07
C ALA A 181 -3.03 -12.32 10.35
N ALA A 182 -2.93 -13.46 11.03
CA ALA A 182 -3.64 -13.70 12.28
C ALA A 182 -3.28 -12.68 13.40
N ARG A 183 -2.04 -12.18 13.44
CA ARG A 183 -1.62 -11.10 14.36
C ARG A 183 -2.30 -9.77 14.07
N MET A 184 -2.78 -9.59 12.84
CA MET A 184 -3.57 -8.42 12.43
C MET A 184 -5.07 -8.68 12.48
N GLY A 185 -5.50 -9.88 12.89
CA GLY A 185 -6.91 -10.29 12.98
C GLY A 185 -7.47 -10.88 11.69
N ALA A 186 -6.65 -11.08 10.66
CA ALA A 186 -7.09 -11.49 9.34
C ALA A 186 -7.04 -13.02 9.13
N ARG A 187 -7.97 -13.53 8.32
CA ARG A 187 -7.81 -14.80 7.61
C ARG A 187 -7.04 -14.60 6.30
N VAL A 188 -6.44 -15.64 5.78
CA VAL A 188 -5.80 -15.61 4.46
C VAL A 188 -6.65 -16.38 3.45
N ALA A 189 -6.96 -15.75 2.32
CA ALA A 189 -7.57 -16.37 1.16
C ALA A 189 -6.48 -16.63 0.11
N PHE A 190 -6.09 -17.88 -0.03
CA PHE A 190 -5.16 -18.30 -1.08
C PHE A 190 -5.94 -18.56 -2.36
N SER A 191 -5.72 -17.72 -3.37
CA SER A 191 -6.37 -17.82 -4.68
C SER A 191 -5.33 -17.60 -5.78
N ARG A 192 -5.57 -18.21 -6.95
CA ARG A 192 -4.70 -17.94 -8.10
C ARG A 192 -5.11 -16.61 -8.72
N VAL A 193 -4.38 -15.54 -8.39
CA VAL A 193 -4.65 -14.17 -8.87
C VAL A 193 -3.62 -13.67 -9.87
N SER A 194 -2.57 -14.48 -10.14
CA SER A 194 -1.56 -14.20 -11.16
C SER A 194 -2.05 -14.50 -12.57
N SER A 195 -1.53 -13.77 -13.56
CA SER A 195 -1.78 -14.01 -14.98
C SER A 195 -1.11 -15.30 -15.43
N ALA A 196 -1.77 -16.04 -16.35
CA ALA A 196 -1.19 -17.22 -16.96
C ALA A 196 -0.05 -16.88 -17.95
N GLN A 197 -0.08 -15.66 -18.52
CA GLN A 197 0.94 -15.20 -19.47
C GLN A 197 2.17 -14.65 -18.74
N ASP A 198 1.96 -13.98 -17.62
CA ASP A 198 3.04 -13.42 -16.80
C ASP A 198 2.70 -13.60 -15.30
N PRO A 199 3.34 -14.56 -14.62
CA PRO A 199 3.11 -14.80 -13.19
C PRO A 199 3.45 -13.63 -12.28
N GLN A 200 4.08 -12.57 -12.81
CA GLN A 200 4.45 -11.38 -12.05
C GLN A 200 3.38 -10.28 -12.10
N VAL A 201 2.33 -10.48 -12.90
CA VAL A 201 1.24 -9.53 -13.10
C VAL A 201 -0.06 -10.15 -12.60
N HIS A 202 -0.84 -9.38 -11.85
CA HIS A 202 -2.19 -9.79 -11.46
C HIS A 202 -3.11 -9.88 -12.68
N ASP A 203 -3.86 -10.97 -12.77
CA ASP A 203 -4.96 -11.09 -13.71
C ASP A 203 -6.17 -10.34 -13.16
N PRO A 204 -6.67 -9.29 -13.85
CA PRO A 204 -7.76 -8.47 -13.32
C PRO A 204 -9.04 -9.27 -13.03
N LEU A 205 -9.36 -10.26 -13.85
CA LEU A 205 -10.58 -11.05 -13.67
C LEU A 205 -10.44 -12.03 -12.51
N ARG A 206 -9.32 -12.72 -12.41
CA ARG A 206 -9.05 -13.62 -11.28
C ARG A 206 -8.99 -12.86 -9.96
N LEU A 207 -8.35 -11.69 -9.95
CA LEU A 207 -8.29 -10.84 -8.77
C LEU A 207 -9.68 -10.33 -8.39
N ALA A 208 -10.51 -9.93 -9.36
CA ALA A 208 -11.87 -9.50 -9.10
C ALA A 208 -12.71 -10.62 -8.47
N VAL A 209 -12.60 -11.84 -8.99
CA VAL A 209 -13.28 -13.02 -8.42
C VAL A 209 -12.81 -13.29 -6.99
N ALA A 210 -11.49 -13.27 -6.75
CA ALA A 210 -10.95 -13.50 -5.41
C ALA A 210 -11.38 -12.42 -4.41
N ILE A 211 -11.51 -11.17 -4.83
CA ILE A 211 -12.03 -10.08 -4.00
C ILE A 211 -13.51 -10.31 -3.70
N ASP A 212 -14.33 -10.63 -4.70
CA ASP A 212 -15.76 -10.89 -4.54
C ASP A 212 -16.02 -12.05 -3.56
N GLU A 213 -15.32 -13.16 -3.74
CA GLU A 213 -15.37 -14.30 -2.82
C GLU A 213 -14.94 -13.93 -1.39
N ALA A 214 -13.87 -13.14 -1.27
CA ALA A 214 -13.36 -12.69 0.03
C ALA A 214 -14.34 -11.74 0.75
N MET A 215 -15.11 -10.96 0.00
CA MET A 215 -16.11 -10.02 0.56
C MET A 215 -17.41 -10.70 0.93
N THR A 216 -17.71 -11.84 0.31
CA THR A 216 -18.98 -12.58 0.53
C THR A 216 -18.90 -13.57 1.69
N HIS A 217 -17.71 -14.06 2.01
CA HIS A 217 -17.42 -15.07 3.05
C HIS A 217 -16.58 -14.50 4.19
#